data_dd6616336ec3c5efa81da72a4774bdb8
#
_entry.id   dd6616336ec3c5efa81da72a4774bdb8
#
_cell.length_a   1.000
_cell.length_b   1.000
_cell.length_c   1.000
_cell.angle_alpha   90.00
_cell.angle_beta   90.00
_cell.angle_gamma   90.00
#
_symmetry.space_group_name_H-M   'P 1'
#
loop_
_entity.id
_entity.type
_entity.pdbx_description
1 polymer ?
#
loop_
_entity_poly.entity_id
_entity_poly.type
_entity_poly.pdbx_seq_one_letter_code
_entity_poly.pdbx_strand_id
1 'polypeptide(L)' 'MTSTQHFGRIVREKRERLGLTIKEAAERCALSDRGLELIELGDSNPKLSSVLNIAHALDIDLGEINTCAFNKEII' A
#
# COMPACT_ATOMS: atom_id res chain seq x y z
N MET A 1 -11.32 -10.15 -5.67
CA MET A 1 -10.39 -9.40 -4.80
C MET A 1 -10.86 -7.96 -4.71
N THR A 2 -10.96 -7.41 -3.51
CA THR A 2 -11.37 -6.02 -3.32
C THR A 2 -10.23 -5.06 -3.63
N SER A 3 -10.57 -3.77 -3.79
CA SER A 3 -9.58 -2.72 -4.01
C SER A 3 -8.54 -2.65 -2.89
N THR A 4 -9.00 -2.75 -1.64
CA THR A 4 -8.10 -2.68 -0.48
C THR A 4 -7.19 -3.90 -0.40
N GLN A 5 -7.71 -5.08 -0.75
CA GLN A 5 -6.90 -6.29 -0.78
C GLN A 5 -5.85 -6.23 -1.89
N HIS A 6 -6.22 -5.71 -3.04
CA HIS A 6 -5.29 -5.57 -4.16
C HIS A 6 -4.17 -4.60 -3.82
N PHE A 7 -4.51 -3.46 -3.25
CA PHE A 7 -3.52 -2.48 -2.83
C PHE A 7 -2.59 -3.07 -1.76
N GLY A 8 -3.17 -3.75 -0.77
CA GLY A 8 -2.39 -4.39 0.29
C GLY A 8 -1.38 -5.39 -0.24
N ARG A 9 -1.79 -6.16 -1.25
CA ARG A 9 -0.90 -7.13 -1.89
C ARG A 9 0.27 -6.45 -2.59
N ILE A 10 0.01 -5.37 -3.30
CA ILE A 10 1.06 -4.59 -3.97
C ILE A 10 2.06 -4.08 -2.95
N VAL A 11 1.57 -3.52 -1.85
CA VAL A 11 2.41 -2.99 -0.77
C VAL A 11 3.28 -4.10 -0.19
N ARG A 12 2.69 -5.23 0.13
CA ARG A 12 3.42 -6.36 0.69
C ARG A 12 4.50 -6.88 -0.25
N GLU A 13 4.15 -7.07 -1.50
CA GLU A 13 5.10 -7.57 -2.49
C GLU A 13 6.28 -6.62 -2.64
N LYS A 14 6.00 -5.32 -2.68
CA LYS A 14 7.06 -4.32 -2.80
C LYS A 14 7.95 -4.29 -1.56
N ARG A 15 7.33 -4.35 -0.38
CA ARG A 15 8.06 -4.39 0.88
C ARG A 15 9.02 -5.59 0.91
N GLU A 16 8.51 -6.76 0.55
CA GLU A 16 9.32 -7.97 0.54
C GLU A 16 10.44 -7.90 -0.49
N ARG A 17 10.15 -7.33 -1.64
CA ARG A 17 11.14 -7.16 -2.71
C ARG A 17 12.28 -6.24 -2.27
N LEU A 18 11.96 -5.21 -1.48
CA LEU A 18 12.96 -4.30 -0.93
C LEU A 18 13.69 -4.88 0.29
N GLY A 19 13.26 -6.03 0.77
CA GLY A 19 13.89 -6.67 1.93
C GLY A 19 13.57 -5.99 3.24
N LEU A 20 12.43 -5.30 3.34
CA LEU A 20 12.06 -4.55 4.53
C LEU A 20 11.17 -5.37 5.44
N THR A 21 11.38 -5.19 6.75
CA THR A 21 10.43 -5.70 7.75
C THR A 21 9.21 -4.79 7.80
N ILE A 22 8.13 -5.27 8.44
CA ILE A 22 6.95 -4.43 8.68
C ILE A 22 7.35 -3.14 9.38
N LYS A 23 8.17 -3.25 10.41
CA LYS A 23 8.60 -2.08 11.18
C LYS A 23 9.35 -1.07 10.32
N GLU A 24 10.30 -1.54 9.53
CA GLU A 24 11.09 -0.69 8.66
C GLU A 24 10.21 0.02 7.61
N ALA A 25 9.32 -0.73 7.00
CA ALA A 25 8.43 -0.17 5.99
C ALA A 25 7.43 0.82 6.61
N ALA A 26 6.89 0.49 7.77
CA ALA A 26 5.97 1.39 8.47
C ALA A 26 6.64 2.72 8.82
N GLU A 27 7.88 2.68 9.27
CA GLU A 27 8.63 3.90 9.56
C GLU A 27 8.79 4.77 8.31
N ARG A 28 9.09 4.16 7.18
CA ARG A 28 9.23 4.90 5.91
C ARG A 28 7.92 5.51 5.45
N CYS A 29 6.81 4.84 5.75
CA CYS A 29 5.48 5.30 5.36
C CYS A 29 4.84 6.22 6.39
N ALA A 30 5.52 6.51 7.49
CA ALA A 30 4.98 7.28 8.62
C ALA A 30 3.72 6.65 9.20
N LEU A 31 3.72 5.34 9.29
CA LEU A 31 2.61 4.56 9.84
C LEU A 31 3.08 3.75 11.04
N SER A 32 2.11 3.31 11.85
CA SER A 32 2.40 2.32 12.88
C SER A 32 2.56 0.94 12.25
N ASP A 33 3.24 0.05 12.93
CA ASP A 33 3.41 -1.33 12.48
C ASP A 33 2.06 -1.98 12.22
N ARG A 34 1.14 -1.81 13.15
CA ARG A 34 -0.20 -2.38 13.04
C ARG A 34 -0.97 -1.77 11.86
N GLY A 35 -0.81 -0.46 11.66
CA GLY A 35 -1.46 0.21 10.54
C GLY A 35 -1.02 -0.37 9.20
N LEU A 36 0.26 -0.60 9.03
CA LEU A 36 0.78 -1.19 7.79
C LEU A 36 0.32 -2.64 7.64
N GLU A 37 0.34 -3.43 8.73
CA GLU A 37 -0.15 -4.80 8.69
C GLU A 37 -1.59 -4.87 8.19
N LEU A 38 -2.46 -4.00 8.72
CA LEU A 38 -3.86 -3.97 8.32
C LEU A 38 -4.02 -3.62 6.84
N ILE A 39 -3.19 -2.72 6.35
CA ILE A 39 -3.21 -2.36 4.93
C ILE A 39 -2.79 -3.56 4.07
N GLU A 40 -1.75 -4.26 4.46
CA GLU A 40 -1.27 -5.44 3.70
C GLU A 40 -2.30 -6.57 3.70
N LEU A 41 -3.06 -6.70 4.79
CA LEU A 41 -4.11 -7.72 4.87
C LEU A 41 -5.38 -7.34 4.12
N GLY A 42 -5.50 -6.07 3.71
CA GLY A 42 -6.71 -5.59 3.07
C GLY A 42 -7.84 -5.28 4.03
N ASP A 43 -7.54 -5.19 5.32
CA ASP A 43 -8.53 -4.94 6.38
C ASP A 43 -8.66 -3.46 6.72
N SER A 44 -7.92 -2.61 6.02
CA SER A 44 -7.95 -1.17 6.21
C SER A 44 -8.22 -0.49 4.89
N ASN A 45 -8.97 0.60 4.92
CA ASN A 45 -9.22 1.42 3.75
C ASN A 45 -8.43 2.72 3.89
N PRO A 46 -7.17 2.75 3.44
CA PRO A 46 -6.33 3.92 3.63
C PRO A 46 -6.84 5.13 2.87
N LYS A 47 -6.63 6.30 3.44
CA LYS A 47 -6.94 7.56 2.77
C LYS A 47 -5.99 7.74 1.59
N LEU A 48 -6.40 8.57 0.62
CA LEU A 48 -5.57 8.84 -0.54
C LEU A 48 -4.19 9.38 -0.14
N SER A 49 -4.12 10.24 0.87
CA SER A 49 -2.85 10.76 1.35
C SER A 49 -1.94 9.65 1.84
N SER A 50 -2.49 8.64 2.52
CA SER A 50 -1.72 7.49 2.97
C SER A 50 -1.25 6.64 1.80
N VAL A 51 -2.11 6.45 0.80
CA VAL A 51 -1.75 5.71 -0.42
C VAL A 51 -0.57 6.38 -1.12
N LEU A 52 -0.61 7.69 -1.25
CA LEU A 52 0.47 8.45 -1.89
C LEU A 52 1.77 8.37 -1.09
N ASN A 53 1.68 8.46 0.24
CA ASN A 53 2.84 8.33 1.10
C ASN A 53 3.49 6.96 0.97
N ILE A 54 2.68 5.92 0.97
CA ILE A 54 3.17 4.55 0.83
C ILE A 54 3.82 4.36 -0.54
N ALA A 55 3.18 4.84 -1.59
CA ALA A 55 3.71 4.72 -2.94
C ALA A 55 5.05 5.41 -3.06
N HIS A 56 5.17 6.61 -2.47
CA HIS A 56 6.43 7.35 -2.49
C HIS A 56 7.51 6.66 -1.66
N ALA A 57 7.16 6.23 -0.46
CA ALA A 57 8.11 5.63 0.47
C ALA A 57 8.66 4.29 -0.03
N LEU A 58 7.83 3.50 -0.69
CA LEU A 58 8.20 2.17 -1.18
C LEU A 58 8.50 2.16 -2.67
N ASP A 59 8.51 3.32 -3.30
CA ASP A 59 8.78 3.45 -4.74
C ASP A 59 7.82 2.60 -5.59
N ILE A 60 6.54 2.67 -5.24
CA ILE A 60 5.50 1.97 -5.98
C ILE A 60 5.02 2.88 -7.11
N ASP A 61 4.96 2.35 -8.32
CA ASP A 61 4.45 3.08 -9.46
C ASP A 61 2.93 3.28 -9.30
N LEU A 62 2.48 4.52 -9.35
CA LEU A 62 1.06 4.83 -9.25
C LEU A 62 0.25 4.18 -10.38
N GLY A 63 0.88 3.91 -11.52
CA GLY A 63 0.26 3.18 -12.61
C GLY A 63 -0.16 1.77 -12.21
N GLU A 64 0.63 1.10 -11.37
CA GLU A 64 0.29 -0.22 -10.87
C GLU A 64 -0.98 -0.20 -10.04
N ILE A 65 -1.14 0.82 -9.22
CA ILE A 65 -2.32 0.99 -8.38
C ILE A 65 -3.53 1.33 -9.24
N ASN A 66 -3.33 2.20 -10.20
CA ASN A 66 -4.40 2.71 -11.08
C ASN A 66 -5.05 1.62 -11.90
N THR A 67 -4.26 0.67 -12.40
CA THR A 67 -4.80 -0.43 -13.21
C THR A 67 -5.74 -1.32 -12.45
N CYS A 68 -5.69 -1.29 -11.14
CA CYS A 68 -6.37 -2.28 -10.31
C CYS A 68 -7.67 -1.78 -9.72
N ALA A 69 -7.63 -0.65 -9.04
CA ALA A 69 -8.74 -0.26 -8.20
C ALA A 69 -9.26 1.13 -8.51
N PHE A 70 -8.34 2.08 -8.62
CA PHE A 70 -8.74 3.49 -8.68
C PHE A 70 -9.22 3.90 -10.06
N ASN A 71 -8.76 3.22 -11.10
CA ASN A 71 -9.15 3.53 -12.46
C ASN A 71 -10.64 3.31 -12.69
N LYS A 72 -11.22 2.32 -12.05
CA LYS A 72 -12.65 2.03 -12.16
C LYS A 72 -13.51 3.03 -11.43
N GLU A 73 -12.99 3.65 -10.41
CA GLU A 73 -13.74 4.60 -9.58
C GLU A 73 -13.76 5.99 -10.18
N ILE A 74 -12.80 6.29 -11.02
CA ILE A 74 -12.67 7.59 -11.67
C ILE A 74 -13.63 7.71 -12.87
N ILE A 75 -13.96 6.60 -13.47
CA ILE A 75 -14.86 6.55 -14.61
C ILE A 75 -16.31 6.51 -14.12
#